data_306241eaedb4e0307fbf16cf00896a1b
#
_entry.id   306241eaedb4e0307fbf16cf00896a1b
#
_cell.length_a   1.000
_cell.length_b   1.000
_cell.length_c   1.000
_cell.angle_alpha   90.00
_cell.angle_beta   90.00
_cell.angle_gamma   90.00
#
_symmetry.space_group_name_H-M   'P 1'
#
loop_
_entity.id
_entity.type
_entity.pdbx_description
1 polymer ?
#
loop_
_entity_poly.entity_id
_entity_poly.type
_entity_poly.pdbx_seq_one_letter_code
_entity_poly.pdbx_strand_id
1 'polypeptide(L)'
;MAVARKTSLVKAVGALLAVGVLGATLMAETGAASRYDNQIQTTVTQKLAAKREFSNVKASVADGIVSLTGSVDLYQGKLDAAKVARKAAHAQGVRNLLDVAGPNVPDTQLQEKLAKKLRYVRVGYDITFDYFALGVRDGVVTVEGQDRTGLGRDEALFDIATTPGVRDVIDNVSLEPVSQFDDGLRLRALRFIYGDSVLSKYAIDPARPIRIIVDNGHLTLYGSVDNKMDKEVAGIRANQLFGAFSVDNKLQVEGKSGQQGL
;
A
#
# COMPACT_ATOMS: atom_id res chain seq x y z
N MET A 1 -43.18 52.22 15.93
CA MET A 1 -42.64 52.22 17.33
C MET A 1 -41.19 51.74 17.29
N ALA A 2 -40.29 52.69 17.59
CA ALA A 2 -38.85 52.49 17.54
C ALA A 2 -38.36 51.85 18.87
N VAL A 3 -37.43 50.88 18.79
CA VAL A 3 -36.62 50.49 19.94
C VAL A 3 -35.18 50.39 19.55
N ALA A 4 -34.39 51.09 20.30
CA ALA A 4 -33.03 51.55 20.15
C ALA A 4 -31.96 50.42 20.10
N ARG A 5 -30.94 50.67 19.29
CA ARG A 5 -29.59 50.05 19.35
C ARG A 5 -28.87 50.51 20.62
N LYS A 6 -28.33 49.57 21.40
CA LYS A 6 -27.27 49.86 22.37
C LYS A 6 -25.95 49.29 21.83
N THR A 7 -25.08 50.17 21.42
CA THR A 7 -23.65 49.96 21.19
C THR A 7 -22.97 49.82 22.55
N SER A 8 -22.25 48.72 22.76
CA SER A 8 -21.33 48.56 23.88
C SER A 8 -19.89 48.55 23.33
N LEU A 9 -19.21 49.63 23.63
CA LEU A 9 -17.79 49.87 23.43
C LEU A 9 -17.03 49.11 24.52
N VAL A 10 -16.26 48.08 24.19
CA VAL A 10 -15.31 47.44 25.11
C VAL A 10 -13.91 47.63 24.58
N LYS A 11 -13.14 48.26 25.42
CA LYS A 11 -11.78 48.76 25.32
C LYS A 11 -10.77 47.69 24.89
N ALA A 12 -9.96 48.04 23.90
CA ALA A 12 -8.67 47.41 23.61
C ALA A 12 -7.65 47.87 24.65
N VAL A 13 -7.12 46.95 25.45
CA VAL A 13 -5.87 47.15 26.22
C VAL A 13 -5.17 45.81 26.32
N GLY A 14 -3.98 45.70 25.68
CA GLY A 14 -2.85 44.94 26.21
C GLY A 14 -2.79 43.46 25.91
N ALA A 15 -2.10 43.09 24.81
CA ALA A 15 -1.30 41.87 24.73
C ALA A 15 -0.24 42.03 23.65
N LEU A 16 0.68 42.90 23.89
CA LEU A 16 1.96 42.96 23.14
C LEU A 16 3.05 42.52 24.13
N LEU A 17 3.35 41.23 24.20
CA LEU A 17 4.60 40.65 24.78
C LEU A 17 4.50 39.11 24.89
N ALA A 18 4.50 38.39 23.76
CA ALA A 18 4.79 36.94 23.75
C ALA A 18 5.23 36.41 22.35
N VAL A 19 5.71 37.25 21.44
CA VAL A 19 6.13 36.80 20.10
C VAL A 19 7.64 36.61 19.98
N GLY A 20 8.42 37.00 21.00
CA GLY A 20 9.88 37.05 20.92
C GLY A 20 10.64 35.75 21.23
N VAL A 21 10.01 34.72 21.86
CA VAL A 21 10.73 33.53 22.33
C VAL A 21 10.57 32.32 21.43
N LEU A 22 9.45 32.20 20.67
CA LEU A 22 9.23 31.09 19.74
C LEU A 22 10.06 31.19 18.43
N GLY A 23 10.43 32.41 18.03
CA GLY A 23 11.19 32.63 16.80
C GLY A 23 12.67 32.24 16.92
N ALA A 24 13.25 32.33 18.12
CA ALA A 24 14.67 32.03 18.34
C ALA A 24 14.98 30.53 18.36
N THR A 25 14.03 29.69 18.80
CA THR A 25 14.21 28.24 18.82
C THR A 25 14.06 27.61 17.43
N LEU A 26 13.16 28.13 16.58
CA LEU A 26 13.04 27.69 15.18
C LEU A 26 14.26 28.04 14.34
N MET A 27 14.85 29.23 14.55
CA MET A 27 16.06 29.68 13.83
C MET A 27 17.30 28.94 14.26
N ALA A 28 17.36 28.44 15.52
CA ALA A 28 18.50 27.65 16.01
C ALA A 28 18.48 26.21 15.47
N GLU A 29 17.30 25.60 15.26
CA GLU A 29 17.19 24.27 14.65
C GLU A 29 17.50 24.29 13.15
N THR A 30 17.04 25.28 12.41
CA THR A 30 17.35 25.43 10.99
C THR A 30 18.83 25.66 10.76
N GLY A 31 19.49 26.45 11.60
CA GLY A 31 20.94 26.69 11.51
C GLY A 31 21.79 25.45 11.84
N ALA A 32 21.31 24.54 12.66
CA ALA A 32 22.00 23.28 12.96
C ALA A 32 21.85 22.27 11.79
N ALA A 33 20.71 22.20 11.16
CA ALA A 33 20.45 21.33 10.01
C ALA A 33 21.28 21.75 8.78
N SER A 34 21.29 23.04 8.43
CA SER A 34 22.06 23.61 7.32
C SER A 34 23.58 23.37 7.42
N ARG A 35 24.11 23.19 8.62
CA ARG A 35 25.54 22.93 8.85
C ARG A 35 26.07 21.69 8.14
N TYR A 36 25.22 20.69 7.91
CA TYR A 36 25.56 19.41 7.31
C TYR A 36 25.17 19.26 5.85
N ASP A 37 24.50 20.28 5.26
CA ASP A 37 23.96 20.19 3.92
C ASP A 37 24.98 19.79 2.86
N ASN A 38 26.18 20.37 2.90
CA ASN A 38 27.27 20.03 1.97
C ASN A 38 27.74 18.59 2.12
N GLN A 39 27.81 18.07 3.35
CA GLN A 39 28.22 16.70 3.62
C GLN A 39 27.15 15.72 3.15
N ILE A 40 25.89 15.99 3.43
CA ILE A 40 24.74 15.22 2.96
C ILE A 40 24.72 15.20 1.42
N GLN A 41 24.82 16.36 0.81
CA GLN A 41 24.84 16.54 -0.65
C GLN A 41 25.92 15.68 -1.31
N THR A 42 27.16 15.77 -0.83
CA THR A 42 28.29 15.01 -1.35
C THR A 42 28.05 13.50 -1.20
N THR A 43 27.64 13.07 -0.01
CA THR A 43 27.40 11.66 0.30
C THR A 43 26.29 11.07 -0.58
N VAL A 44 25.17 11.77 -0.72
CA VAL A 44 24.03 11.30 -1.53
C VAL A 44 24.39 11.26 -3.00
N THR A 45 25.03 12.32 -3.52
CA THR A 45 25.45 12.38 -4.92
C THR A 45 26.42 11.27 -5.28
N GLN A 46 27.41 11.00 -4.46
CA GLN A 46 28.36 9.90 -4.67
C GLN A 46 27.68 8.54 -4.67
N LYS A 47 26.78 8.29 -3.72
CA LYS A 47 26.04 7.01 -3.64
C LYS A 47 25.10 6.79 -4.81
N LEU A 48 24.44 7.85 -5.32
CA LEU A 48 23.61 7.78 -6.49
C LEU A 48 24.44 7.55 -7.75
N ALA A 49 25.54 8.28 -7.92
CA ALA A 49 26.41 8.15 -9.10
C ALA A 49 27.09 6.76 -9.22
N ALA A 50 27.20 6.03 -8.11
CA ALA A 50 27.74 4.66 -8.12
C ALA A 50 26.84 3.64 -8.81
N LYS A 51 25.58 3.99 -9.10
CA LYS A 51 24.59 3.09 -9.71
C LYS A 51 24.08 3.64 -11.03
N ARG A 52 24.14 2.85 -12.09
CA ARG A 52 23.71 3.25 -13.45
C ARG A 52 22.24 3.63 -13.51
N GLU A 53 21.41 2.99 -12.74
CA GLU A 53 19.96 3.24 -12.65
C GLU A 53 19.61 4.67 -12.19
N PHE A 54 20.58 5.38 -11.56
CA PHE A 54 20.41 6.75 -11.08
C PHE A 54 21.17 7.79 -11.90
N SER A 55 21.61 7.47 -13.12
CA SER A 55 22.35 8.39 -13.99
C SER A 55 21.63 9.71 -14.26
N ASN A 56 20.30 9.70 -14.28
CA ASN A 56 19.46 10.88 -14.51
C ASN A 56 18.92 11.50 -13.20
N VAL A 57 19.38 11.03 -12.04
CA VAL A 57 18.93 11.53 -10.74
C VAL A 57 19.87 12.63 -10.25
N LYS A 58 19.30 13.75 -9.84
CA LYS A 58 20.00 14.86 -9.19
C LYS A 58 19.50 14.99 -7.75
N ALA A 59 20.44 15.29 -6.83
CA ALA A 59 20.11 15.57 -5.44
C ALA A 59 20.48 17.02 -5.10
N SER A 60 19.65 17.70 -4.33
CA SER A 60 19.95 18.98 -3.69
C SER A 60 19.55 18.89 -2.22
N VAL A 61 20.25 19.65 -1.36
CA VAL A 61 19.99 19.63 0.09
C VAL A 61 19.79 21.05 0.58
N ALA A 62 18.77 21.23 1.39
CA ALA A 62 18.51 22.48 2.11
C ALA A 62 17.92 22.13 3.48
N ASP A 63 18.52 22.67 4.54
CA ASP A 63 18.11 22.47 5.95
C ASP A 63 17.97 20.97 6.32
N GLY A 64 18.90 20.13 5.85
CA GLY A 64 18.87 18.69 6.08
C GLY A 64 17.84 17.92 5.24
N ILE A 65 17.03 18.61 4.41
CA ILE A 65 16.06 17.97 3.51
C ILE A 65 16.70 17.70 2.15
N VAL A 66 16.76 16.42 1.78
CA VAL A 66 17.26 16.00 0.46
C VAL A 66 16.11 16.03 -0.56
N SER A 67 16.25 16.86 -1.59
CA SER A 67 15.31 16.86 -2.74
C SER A 67 15.94 16.09 -3.90
N LEU A 68 15.25 15.05 -4.36
CA LEU A 68 15.62 14.24 -5.53
C LEU A 68 14.80 14.66 -6.73
N THR A 69 15.47 14.96 -7.86
CA THR A 69 14.85 15.38 -9.12
C THR A 69 15.45 14.62 -10.30
N GLY A 70 14.76 14.62 -11.44
CA GLY A 70 15.14 13.87 -12.62
C GLY A 70 14.25 12.68 -12.85
N SER A 71 14.78 11.60 -13.44
CA SER A 71 13.97 10.44 -13.79
C SER A 71 14.67 9.10 -13.55
N VAL A 72 13.85 8.08 -13.38
CA VAL A 72 14.25 6.66 -13.28
C VAL A 72 13.37 5.81 -14.20
N ASP A 73 13.84 4.64 -14.58
CA ASP A 73 13.11 3.76 -15.52
C ASP A 73 11.94 3.00 -14.85
N LEU A 74 12.09 2.67 -13.55
CA LEU A 74 11.12 1.91 -12.79
C LEU A 74 10.73 2.64 -11.51
N TYR A 75 9.50 2.40 -11.04
CA TYR A 75 9.05 2.91 -9.75
C TYR A 75 9.93 2.43 -8.59
N GLN A 76 10.42 1.19 -8.65
CA GLN A 76 11.41 0.68 -7.69
C GLN A 76 12.65 1.58 -7.59
N GLY A 77 13.16 2.09 -8.70
CA GLY A 77 14.27 3.03 -8.73
C GLY A 77 13.97 4.33 -7.96
N LYS A 78 12.72 4.84 -8.06
CA LYS A 78 12.26 6.00 -7.30
C LYS A 78 12.29 5.72 -5.78
N LEU A 79 11.88 4.53 -5.37
CA LEU A 79 11.93 4.10 -3.97
C LEU A 79 13.37 3.90 -3.47
N ASP A 80 14.23 3.28 -4.29
CA ASP A 80 15.61 2.99 -3.93
C ASP A 80 16.46 4.27 -3.84
N ALA A 81 16.25 5.24 -4.75
CA ALA A 81 16.89 6.55 -4.65
C ALA A 81 16.54 7.26 -3.35
N ALA A 82 15.26 7.25 -2.95
CA ALA A 82 14.83 7.81 -1.67
C ALA A 82 15.44 7.07 -0.47
N LYS A 83 15.59 5.74 -0.57
CA LYS A 83 16.25 4.93 0.47
C LYS A 83 17.72 5.27 0.61
N VAL A 84 18.42 5.53 -0.51
CA VAL A 84 19.81 6.00 -0.49
C VAL A 84 19.90 7.35 0.20
N ALA A 85 19.03 8.29 -0.11
CA ALA A 85 19.02 9.63 0.49
C ALA A 85 18.72 9.58 2.00
N ARG A 86 17.71 8.81 2.42
CA ARG A 86 17.37 8.67 3.86
C ARG A 86 18.49 8.07 4.72
N LYS A 87 19.38 7.27 4.12
CA LYS A 87 20.52 6.67 4.83
C LYS A 87 21.75 7.59 4.92
N ALA A 88 21.69 8.80 4.41
CA ALA A 88 22.76 9.78 4.59
C ALA A 88 22.74 10.29 6.05
N ALA A 89 23.91 10.32 6.68
CA ALA A 89 24.04 10.85 8.03
C ALA A 89 23.57 12.31 8.07
N HIS A 90 22.85 12.69 9.10
CA HIS A 90 22.25 14.01 9.32
C HIS A 90 21.13 14.41 8.36
N ALA A 91 20.71 13.57 7.40
CA ALA A 91 19.52 13.83 6.61
C ALA A 91 18.27 13.73 7.50
N GLN A 92 17.46 14.79 7.50
CA GLN A 92 16.24 14.88 8.31
C GLN A 92 14.99 14.47 7.52
N GLY A 93 15.04 14.61 6.18
CA GLY A 93 13.93 14.23 5.32
C GLY A 93 14.34 14.09 3.86
N VAL A 94 13.45 13.45 3.09
CA VAL A 94 13.65 13.30 1.64
C VAL A 94 12.38 13.75 0.92
N ARG A 95 12.53 14.70 0.00
CA ARG A 95 11.51 15.10 -0.96
C ARG A 95 11.82 14.41 -2.29
N ASN A 96 11.07 13.35 -2.60
CA ASN A 96 11.26 12.57 -3.81
C ASN A 96 10.38 13.09 -4.94
N LEU A 97 10.96 13.89 -5.82
CA LEU A 97 10.32 14.49 -6.99
C LEU A 97 10.76 13.81 -8.31
N LEU A 98 11.20 12.55 -8.22
CA LEU A 98 11.60 11.77 -9.39
C LEU A 98 10.38 11.39 -10.23
N ASP A 99 10.52 11.55 -11.54
CA ASP A 99 9.59 10.99 -12.51
C ASP A 99 9.99 9.55 -12.86
N VAL A 100 8.98 8.72 -13.18
CA VAL A 100 9.23 7.39 -13.76
C VAL A 100 9.06 7.50 -15.27
N ALA A 101 10.20 7.44 -15.98
CA ALA A 101 10.29 7.60 -17.43
C ALA A 101 10.25 6.25 -18.20
N GLY A 102 9.74 5.20 -17.59
CA GLY A 102 9.58 3.89 -18.21
C GLY A 102 8.59 3.88 -19.39
N PRO A 103 8.43 2.74 -20.08
CA PRO A 103 7.55 2.64 -21.23
C PRO A 103 6.12 2.99 -20.89
N ASN A 104 5.43 3.64 -21.83
CA ASN A 104 4.01 3.89 -21.72
C ASN A 104 3.24 2.60 -22.04
N VAL A 105 2.70 1.94 -21.02
CA VAL A 105 1.90 0.72 -21.14
C VAL A 105 0.43 1.10 -20.92
N PRO A 106 -0.50 0.72 -21.82
CA PRO A 106 -1.92 0.94 -21.58
C PRO A 106 -2.39 0.33 -20.26
N ASP A 107 -3.25 1.02 -19.50
CA ASP A 107 -3.68 0.59 -18.17
C ASP A 107 -4.27 -0.82 -18.14
N THR A 108 -5.07 -1.19 -19.16
CA THR A 108 -5.65 -2.53 -19.27
C THR A 108 -4.58 -3.61 -19.39
N GLN A 109 -3.55 -3.40 -20.23
CA GLN A 109 -2.42 -4.33 -20.38
C GLN A 109 -1.57 -4.40 -19.12
N LEU A 110 -1.35 -3.25 -18.46
CA LEU A 110 -0.61 -3.18 -17.22
C LEU A 110 -1.36 -3.93 -16.11
N GLN A 111 -2.67 -3.74 -16.00
CA GLN A 111 -3.51 -4.44 -15.04
C GLN A 111 -3.49 -5.96 -15.26
N GLU A 112 -3.65 -6.43 -16.50
CA GLU A 112 -3.58 -7.87 -16.83
C GLU A 112 -2.21 -8.46 -16.49
N LYS A 113 -1.13 -7.75 -16.81
CA LYS A 113 0.24 -8.17 -16.51
C LYS A 113 0.47 -8.29 -15.01
N LEU A 114 0.03 -7.28 -14.25
CA LEU A 114 0.15 -7.27 -12.78
C LEU A 114 -0.73 -8.36 -12.15
N ALA A 115 -1.98 -8.50 -12.57
CA ALA A 115 -2.87 -9.55 -12.08
C ALA A 115 -2.27 -10.94 -12.31
N LYS A 116 -1.68 -11.19 -13.50
CA LYS A 116 -0.99 -12.44 -13.79
C LYS A 116 0.24 -12.65 -12.88
N LYS A 117 1.02 -11.59 -12.65
CA LYS A 117 2.22 -11.65 -11.78
C LYS A 117 1.83 -11.95 -10.34
N LEU A 118 0.84 -11.24 -9.81
CA LEU A 118 0.40 -11.39 -8.42
C LEU A 118 -0.36 -12.71 -8.12
N ARG A 119 -0.88 -13.39 -9.15
CA ARG A 119 -1.44 -14.75 -8.95
C ARG A 119 -0.42 -15.74 -8.38
N TYR A 120 0.86 -15.50 -8.62
CA TYR A 120 1.94 -16.37 -8.22
C TYR A 120 2.76 -15.82 -7.04
N VAL A 121 2.33 -14.70 -6.46
CA VAL A 121 2.91 -14.22 -5.20
C VAL A 121 2.64 -15.28 -4.13
N ARG A 122 3.72 -15.92 -3.66
CA ARG A 122 3.65 -17.05 -2.74
C ARG A 122 4.68 -16.88 -1.66
N VAL A 123 4.28 -16.30 -0.57
CA VAL A 123 5.07 -16.34 0.66
C VAL A 123 4.37 -17.29 1.64
N GLY A 124 4.91 -18.49 1.76
CA GLY A 124 4.44 -19.48 2.72
C GLY A 124 3.04 -20.05 2.43
N TYR A 125 2.29 -20.34 3.49
CA TYR A 125 0.91 -20.84 3.42
C TYR A 125 -0.12 -19.72 3.21
N ASP A 126 0.31 -18.48 3.10
CA ASP A 126 -0.56 -17.32 3.22
C ASP A 126 -1.35 -17.01 1.94
N ILE A 127 -1.03 -17.63 0.79
CA ILE A 127 -1.80 -17.42 -0.46
C ILE A 127 -3.32 -17.62 -0.33
N THR A 128 -3.75 -18.46 0.61
CA THR A 128 -5.16 -18.70 0.90
C THR A 128 -5.73 -17.67 1.87
N PHE A 129 -4.88 -17.02 2.66
CA PHE A 129 -5.28 -16.10 3.73
C PHE A 129 -5.03 -14.63 3.41
N ASP A 130 -4.48 -14.34 2.22
CA ASP A 130 -4.25 -12.99 1.74
C ASP A 130 -5.13 -12.69 0.52
N TYR A 131 -5.59 -11.45 0.41
CA TYR A 131 -6.38 -10.99 -0.72
C TYR A 131 -5.89 -9.64 -1.18
N PHE A 132 -5.60 -9.51 -2.49
CA PHE A 132 -5.23 -8.26 -3.12
C PHE A 132 -6.11 -8.00 -4.33
N ALA A 133 -6.66 -6.78 -4.40
CA ALA A 133 -7.34 -6.25 -5.56
C ALA A 133 -6.49 -5.14 -6.19
N LEU A 134 -6.51 -5.03 -7.52
CA LEU A 134 -5.73 -4.06 -8.28
C LEU A 134 -6.62 -3.15 -9.10
N GLY A 135 -6.35 -1.85 -9.03
CA GLY A 135 -6.82 -0.85 -9.99
C GLY A 135 -5.64 -0.17 -10.67
N VAL A 136 -5.76 0.11 -11.97
CA VAL A 136 -4.73 0.87 -12.70
C VAL A 136 -5.38 2.05 -13.41
N ARG A 137 -4.80 3.24 -13.22
CA ARG A 137 -5.23 4.48 -13.88
C ARG A 137 -4.02 5.36 -14.18
N ASP A 138 -3.81 5.68 -15.45
CA ASP A 138 -2.69 6.53 -15.91
C ASP A 138 -1.31 6.01 -15.44
N GLY A 139 -1.16 4.67 -15.35
CA GLY A 139 0.03 4.01 -14.82
C GLY A 139 0.17 4.04 -13.28
N VAL A 140 -0.76 4.69 -12.57
CA VAL A 140 -0.84 4.63 -11.10
C VAL A 140 -1.58 3.36 -10.69
N VAL A 141 -0.93 2.53 -9.89
CA VAL A 141 -1.49 1.26 -9.40
C VAL A 141 -2.02 1.44 -7.99
N THR A 142 -3.32 1.21 -7.80
CA THR A 142 -3.92 1.12 -6.47
C THR A 142 -4.02 -0.34 -6.08
N VAL A 143 -3.47 -0.68 -4.92
CA VAL A 143 -3.57 -2.03 -4.32
C VAL A 143 -4.43 -1.93 -3.09
N GLU A 144 -5.46 -2.76 -3.02
CA GLU A 144 -6.37 -2.86 -1.87
C GLU A 144 -6.42 -4.30 -1.42
N GLY A 145 -6.74 -4.53 -0.14
CA GLY A 145 -6.92 -5.88 0.35
C GLY A 145 -6.50 -6.09 1.78
N GLN A 146 -6.27 -7.33 2.12
CA GLN A 146 -5.90 -7.77 3.45
C GLN A 146 -4.76 -8.78 3.37
N ASP A 147 -3.78 -8.60 4.24
CA ASP A 147 -2.62 -9.49 4.39
C ASP A 147 -2.43 -9.82 5.88
N ARG A 148 -2.21 -11.08 6.16
CA ARG A 148 -2.06 -11.57 7.52
C ARG A 148 -0.71 -11.22 8.15
N THR A 149 0.37 -11.23 7.37
CA THR A 149 1.74 -11.17 7.92
C THR A 149 2.53 -9.94 7.47
N GLY A 150 2.08 -9.22 6.48
CA GLY A 150 2.80 -8.15 5.79
C GLY A 150 3.79 -8.63 4.73
N LEU A 151 4.13 -9.92 4.71
CA LEU A 151 5.07 -10.46 3.73
C LEU A 151 4.48 -10.51 2.32
N GLY A 152 3.21 -10.93 2.21
CA GLY A 152 2.49 -10.96 0.94
C GLY A 152 2.33 -9.56 0.35
N ARG A 153 2.00 -8.57 1.21
CA ARG A 153 1.95 -7.15 0.84
C ARG A 153 3.29 -6.64 0.31
N ASP A 154 4.37 -6.88 1.05
CA ASP A 154 5.69 -6.40 0.67
C ASP A 154 6.16 -7.04 -0.66
N GLU A 155 5.90 -8.34 -0.89
CA GLU A 155 6.18 -9.03 -2.14
C GLU A 155 5.33 -8.47 -3.28
N ALA A 156 4.02 -8.28 -3.07
CA ALA A 156 3.13 -7.69 -4.06
C ALA A 156 3.57 -6.27 -4.46
N LEU A 157 3.90 -5.42 -3.48
CA LEU A 157 4.38 -4.07 -3.74
C LEU A 157 5.72 -4.05 -4.49
N PHE A 158 6.64 -4.96 -4.16
CA PHE A 158 7.90 -5.12 -4.89
C PHE A 158 7.66 -5.55 -6.34
N ASP A 159 6.77 -6.52 -6.54
CA ASP A 159 6.41 -7.01 -7.86
C ASP A 159 5.77 -5.92 -8.73
N ILE A 160 4.92 -5.09 -8.14
CA ILE A 160 4.33 -3.94 -8.81
C ILE A 160 5.42 -2.91 -9.13
N ALA A 161 6.23 -2.51 -8.14
CA ALA A 161 7.25 -1.47 -8.29
C ALA A 161 8.33 -1.81 -9.33
N THR A 162 8.62 -3.10 -9.53
CA THR A 162 9.57 -3.60 -10.54
C THR A 162 8.95 -3.83 -11.92
N THR A 163 7.64 -3.59 -12.08
CA THR A 163 6.97 -3.80 -13.36
C THR A 163 7.05 -2.54 -14.23
N PRO A 164 7.62 -2.63 -15.46
CA PRO A 164 7.65 -1.52 -16.41
C PRO A 164 6.24 -1.03 -16.76
N GLY A 165 6.04 0.28 -16.75
CA GLY A 165 4.76 0.94 -16.97
C GLY A 165 4.11 1.47 -15.68
N VAL A 166 4.52 0.97 -14.51
CA VAL A 166 4.08 1.51 -13.23
C VAL A 166 4.77 2.84 -12.95
N ARG A 167 3.98 3.90 -12.75
CA ARG A 167 4.45 5.27 -12.48
C ARG A 167 4.39 5.64 -11.01
N ASP A 168 3.36 5.12 -10.31
CA ASP A 168 3.17 5.33 -8.87
C ASP A 168 2.35 4.18 -8.28
N VAL A 169 2.41 4.02 -6.95
CA VAL A 169 1.66 2.97 -6.24
C VAL A 169 0.96 3.57 -5.02
N ILE A 170 -0.36 3.35 -4.95
CA ILE A 170 -1.19 3.65 -3.80
C ILE A 170 -1.45 2.36 -3.06
N ASP A 171 -0.91 2.25 -1.85
CA ASP A 171 -1.02 1.05 -1.03
C ASP A 171 -2.11 1.25 0.03
N ASN A 172 -3.23 0.56 -0.16
CA ASN A 172 -4.37 0.50 0.74
C ASN A 172 -4.55 -0.92 1.32
N VAL A 173 -3.49 -1.72 1.38
CA VAL A 173 -3.54 -3.05 2.00
C VAL A 173 -3.52 -2.91 3.51
N SER A 174 -4.53 -3.48 4.18
CA SER A 174 -4.58 -3.57 5.63
C SER A 174 -3.89 -4.84 6.12
N LEU A 175 -3.15 -4.71 7.23
CA LEU A 175 -2.62 -5.88 7.94
C LEU A 175 -3.64 -6.35 8.96
N GLU A 176 -3.89 -7.65 8.98
CA GLU A 176 -4.79 -8.25 9.96
C GLU A 176 -4.15 -8.25 11.36
N PRO A 177 -4.92 -7.96 12.41
CA PRO A 177 -4.41 -8.04 13.77
C PRO A 177 -4.05 -9.48 14.13
N VAL A 178 -2.99 -9.67 14.92
CA VAL A 178 -2.60 -10.99 15.42
C VAL A 178 -3.67 -11.48 16.40
N SER A 179 -4.35 -12.59 16.06
CA SER A 179 -5.45 -13.17 16.84
C SER A 179 -5.39 -14.70 16.78
N GLN A 180 -5.16 -15.33 17.93
CA GLN A 180 -5.18 -16.80 18.02
C GLN A 180 -6.57 -17.38 17.70
N PHE A 181 -7.63 -16.64 18.01
CA PHE A 181 -9.00 -17.04 17.69
C PHE A 181 -9.21 -17.07 16.18
N ASP A 182 -8.81 -15.99 15.47
CA ASP A 182 -8.95 -15.89 14.02
C ASP A 182 -8.05 -16.91 13.31
N ASP A 183 -6.83 -17.14 13.79
CA ASP A 183 -5.95 -18.18 13.25
C ASP A 183 -6.57 -19.58 13.38
N GLY A 184 -7.17 -19.86 14.53
CA GLY A 184 -7.93 -21.10 14.74
C GLY A 184 -9.14 -21.20 13.79
N LEU A 185 -9.84 -20.10 13.53
CA LEU A 185 -10.97 -20.05 12.62
C LEU A 185 -10.53 -20.23 11.16
N ARG A 186 -9.43 -19.56 10.72
CA ARG A 186 -8.83 -19.75 9.39
C ARG A 186 -8.50 -21.21 9.10
N LEU A 187 -7.83 -21.88 10.04
CA LEU A 187 -7.45 -23.30 9.87
C LEU A 187 -8.67 -24.22 9.82
N ARG A 188 -9.71 -23.95 10.60
CA ARG A 188 -10.96 -24.71 10.52
C ARG A 188 -11.65 -24.46 9.18
N ALA A 189 -11.74 -23.22 8.74
CA ALA A 189 -12.33 -22.85 7.47
C ALA A 189 -11.59 -23.51 6.29
N LEU A 190 -10.25 -23.47 6.30
CA LEU A 190 -9.41 -24.14 5.31
C LEU A 190 -9.77 -25.62 5.17
N ARG A 191 -9.77 -26.34 6.32
CA ARG A 191 -10.07 -27.78 6.32
C ARG A 191 -11.49 -28.08 5.88
N PHE A 192 -12.45 -27.26 6.28
CA PHE A 192 -13.87 -27.48 6.04
C PHE A 192 -14.27 -27.18 4.59
N ILE A 193 -13.69 -26.12 4.01
CA ILE A 193 -13.94 -25.70 2.62
C ILE A 193 -13.20 -26.63 1.66
N TYR A 194 -11.90 -26.80 1.84
CA TYR A 194 -11.09 -27.62 0.92
C TYR A 194 -11.19 -29.14 1.17
N GLY A 195 -11.75 -29.57 2.30
CA GLY A 195 -12.14 -30.95 2.55
C GLY A 195 -13.45 -31.37 1.87
N ASP A 196 -14.21 -30.41 1.32
CA ASP A 196 -15.39 -30.69 0.53
C ASP A 196 -15.03 -31.25 -0.86
N SER A 197 -15.72 -32.29 -1.33
CA SER A 197 -15.40 -32.96 -2.59
C SER A 197 -15.60 -32.05 -3.83
N VAL A 198 -16.52 -31.10 -3.75
CA VAL A 198 -16.77 -30.13 -4.83
C VAL A 198 -15.68 -29.03 -4.86
N LEU A 199 -15.22 -28.61 -3.69
CA LEU A 199 -14.33 -27.46 -3.53
C LEU A 199 -12.84 -27.84 -3.49
N SER A 200 -12.50 -29.11 -3.27
CA SER A 200 -11.11 -29.60 -3.16
C SER A 200 -10.26 -29.27 -4.40
N LYS A 201 -10.86 -29.15 -5.57
CA LYS A 201 -10.17 -28.76 -6.82
C LYS A 201 -9.51 -27.37 -6.73
N TYR A 202 -10.07 -26.44 -5.94
CA TYR A 202 -9.50 -25.09 -5.73
C TYR A 202 -8.31 -25.09 -4.77
N ALA A 203 -8.07 -26.17 -4.03
CA ALA A 203 -6.85 -26.34 -3.24
C ALA A 203 -5.64 -26.72 -4.10
N ILE A 204 -5.87 -27.33 -5.26
CA ILE A 204 -4.82 -27.87 -6.13
C ILE A 204 -4.33 -26.82 -7.12
N ASP A 205 -5.22 -25.95 -7.58
CA ASP A 205 -4.87 -24.87 -8.51
C ASP A 205 -4.44 -23.59 -7.75
N PRO A 206 -3.14 -23.34 -7.66
CA PRO A 206 -2.65 -22.17 -6.93
C PRO A 206 -2.96 -20.84 -7.63
N ALA A 207 -3.39 -20.88 -8.88
CA ALA A 207 -3.77 -19.67 -9.61
C ALA A 207 -5.21 -19.23 -9.28
N ARG A 208 -6.04 -20.12 -8.74
CA ARG A 208 -7.45 -19.87 -8.43
C ARG A 208 -7.87 -20.38 -7.06
N PRO A 209 -7.16 -20.05 -5.97
CA PRO A 209 -7.58 -20.48 -4.65
C PRO A 209 -8.84 -19.76 -4.20
N ILE A 210 -9.68 -20.42 -3.40
CA ILE A 210 -10.67 -19.74 -2.56
C ILE A 210 -9.91 -19.11 -1.40
N ARG A 211 -9.85 -17.79 -1.36
CA ARG A 211 -9.17 -17.06 -0.30
C ARG A 211 -10.09 -16.91 0.91
N ILE A 212 -9.53 -17.15 2.08
CA ILE A 212 -10.24 -17.22 3.35
C ILE A 212 -9.69 -16.11 4.25
N ILE A 213 -10.40 -15.00 4.30
CA ILE A 213 -10.02 -13.87 5.14
C ILE A 213 -10.85 -13.92 6.42
N VAL A 214 -10.18 -13.79 7.57
CA VAL A 214 -10.85 -13.75 8.88
C VAL A 214 -10.33 -12.55 9.66
N ASP A 215 -11.23 -11.66 10.00
CA ASP A 215 -10.96 -10.48 10.82
C ASP A 215 -11.98 -10.38 11.95
N ASN A 216 -11.52 -10.44 13.21
CA ASN A 216 -12.34 -10.40 14.42
C ASN A 216 -13.52 -11.38 14.38
N GLY A 217 -13.31 -12.61 13.89
CA GLY A 217 -14.33 -13.65 13.76
C GLY A 217 -15.27 -13.48 12.57
N HIS A 218 -15.10 -12.46 11.74
CA HIS A 218 -15.84 -12.27 10.49
C HIS A 218 -15.08 -12.96 9.35
N LEU A 219 -15.72 -13.92 8.69
CA LEU A 219 -15.13 -14.69 7.60
C LEU A 219 -15.60 -14.19 6.24
N THR A 220 -14.68 -13.86 5.36
CA THR A 220 -14.96 -13.48 3.98
C THR A 220 -14.26 -14.41 3.02
N LEU A 221 -14.99 -14.89 2.01
CA LEU A 221 -14.47 -15.70 0.92
C LEU A 221 -14.27 -14.84 -0.33
N TYR A 222 -13.05 -14.82 -0.87
CA TYR A 222 -12.71 -14.18 -2.14
C TYR A 222 -12.14 -15.19 -3.14
N GLY A 223 -12.13 -14.81 -4.42
CA GLY A 223 -11.60 -15.59 -5.51
C GLY A 223 -12.63 -15.92 -6.57
N SER A 224 -12.24 -16.75 -7.55
CA SER A 224 -13.12 -17.18 -8.65
C SER A 224 -13.41 -18.65 -8.56
N VAL A 225 -14.66 -19.03 -8.85
CA VAL A 225 -15.12 -20.41 -8.94
C VAL A 225 -15.77 -20.69 -10.29
N ASP A 226 -15.76 -21.95 -10.73
CA ASP A 226 -16.19 -22.35 -12.07
C ASP A 226 -17.69 -22.09 -12.32
N ASN A 227 -18.52 -22.24 -11.29
CA ASN A 227 -19.95 -22.14 -11.44
C ASN A 227 -20.67 -21.67 -10.16
N LYS A 228 -21.97 -21.40 -10.29
CA LYS A 228 -22.80 -20.91 -9.19
C LYS A 228 -22.95 -21.93 -8.05
N MET A 229 -23.00 -23.23 -8.39
CA MET A 229 -23.13 -24.30 -7.40
C MET A 229 -21.88 -24.32 -6.47
N ASP A 230 -20.67 -24.19 -7.01
CA ASP A 230 -19.44 -24.14 -6.22
C ASP A 230 -19.45 -22.95 -5.27
N LYS A 231 -19.90 -21.77 -5.74
CA LYS A 231 -20.09 -20.59 -4.90
C LYS A 231 -21.09 -20.85 -3.76
N GLU A 232 -22.21 -21.47 -4.06
CA GLU A 232 -23.24 -21.78 -3.06
C GLU A 232 -22.74 -22.79 -2.03
N VAL A 233 -22.07 -23.87 -2.49
CA VAL A 233 -21.47 -24.89 -1.61
C VAL A 233 -20.42 -24.23 -0.68
N ALA A 234 -19.54 -23.37 -1.21
CA ALA A 234 -18.57 -22.66 -0.39
C ALA A 234 -19.24 -21.81 0.69
N GLY A 235 -20.32 -21.08 0.35
CA GLY A 235 -21.09 -20.31 1.30
C GLY A 235 -21.74 -21.17 2.39
N ILE A 236 -22.33 -22.32 2.01
CA ILE A 236 -22.95 -23.26 2.94
C ILE A 236 -21.89 -23.81 3.92
N ARG A 237 -20.74 -24.25 3.40
CA ARG A 237 -19.64 -24.75 4.24
C ARG A 237 -19.11 -23.69 5.19
N ALA A 238 -18.92 -22.48 4.71
CA ALA A 238 -18.46 -21.37 5.55
C ALA A 238 -19.48 -21.05 6.68
N ASN A 239 -20.77 -21.03 6.39
CA ASN A 239 -21.83 -20.77 7.37
C ASN A 239 -22.01 -21.89 8.41
N GLN A 240 -21.51 -23.10 8.15
CA GLN A 240 -21.52 -24.24 9.09
C GLN A 240 -20.35 -24.19 10.09
N LEU A 241 -19.40 -23.25 9.93
CA LEU A 241 -18.24 -23.15 10.81
C LEU A 241 -18.61 -22.63 12.18
N PHE A 242 -18.33 -23.42 13.19
CA PHE A 242 -18.45 -22.98 14.57
C PHE A 242 -17.39 -21.92 14.90
N GLY A 243 -17.84 -20.81 15.48
CA GLY A 243 -16.99 -19.69 15.91
C GLY A 243 -16.89 -18.54 14.89
N ALA A 244 -17.46 -18.65 13.70
CA ALA A 244 -17.64 -17.51 12.83
C ALA A 244 -18.81 -16.64 13.30
N PHE A 245 -18.59 -15.32 13.46
CA PHE A 245 -19.64 -14.39 13.84
C PHE A 245 -20.49 -13.98 12.63
N SER A 246 -19.86 -13.91 11.46
CA SER A 246 -20.55 -13.72 10.19
C SER A 246 -19.74 -14.34 9.04
N VAL A 247 -20.42 -14.58 7.93
CA VAL A 247 -19.82 -15.09 6.69
C VAL A 247 -20.26 -14.20 5.52
N ASP A 248 -19.30 -13.70 4.76
CA ASP A 248 -19.51 -12.96 3.52
C ASP A 248 -18.89 -13.72 2.34
N ASN A 249 -19.74 -14.18 1.40
CA ASN A 249 -19.30 -14.94 0.24
C ASN A 249 -19.18 -14.04 -1.01
N LYS A 250 -18.00 -13.47 -1.21
CA LYS A 250 -17.63 -12.60 -2.34
C LYS A 250 -17.01 -13.34 -3.52
N LEU A 251 -17.13 -14.68 -3.58
CA LEU A 251 -16.64 -15.46 -4.70
C LEU A 251 -17.30 -15.00 -6.02
N GLN A 252 -16.50 -14.90 -7.06
CA GLN A 252 -16.94 -14.60 -8.43
C GLN A 252 -17.14 -15.90 -9.20
N VAL A 253 -18.16 -15.95 -10.08
CA VAL A 253 -18.39 -17.11 -10.95
C VAL A 253 -17.74 -16.83 -12.30
N GLU A 254 -16.82 -17.69 -12.75
CA GLU A 254 -16.20 -17.58 -14.08
C GLU A 254 -17.27 -17.69 -15.19
N GLY A 255 -17.17 -16.81 -16.19
CA GLY A 255 -18.10 -16.77 -17.32
C GLY A 255 -19.30 -15.84 -17.20
N LYS A 256 -19.51 -15.13 -16.07
CA LYS A 256 -20.55 -14.10 -15.92
C LYS A 256 -20.03 -12.68 -15.68
N SER A 257 -18.76 -12.47 -15.58
CA SER A 257 -18.18 -11.12 -15.42
C SER A 257 -17.24 -10.79 -16.58
N GLY A 258 -17.80 -10.40 -17.69
CA GLY A 258 -17.18 -9.34 -18.43
C GLY A 258 -17.16 -8.13 -17.49
N GLN A 259 -15.98 -7.64 -17.10
CA GLN A 259 -15.78 -6.35 -16.47
C GLN A 259 -16.30 -6.19 -15.04
N GLN A 260 -15.54 -6.69 -14.06
CA GLN A 260 -15.28 -5.93 -12.82
C GLN A 260 -14.38 -6.74 -11.89
N GLY A 261 -13.15 -6.27 -11.68
CA GLY A 261 -12.29 -6.64 -10.56
C GLY A 261 -11.64 -8.04 -10.64
N LEU A 262 -10.43 -8.04 -11.13
CA LEU A 262 -9.42 -9.07 -10.79
C LEU A 262 -8.74 -8.69 -9.51
#